data_d956435abb4f0e62bf489227f2fd0791
#
_entry.id   d956435abb4f0e62bf489227f2fd0791
#
_cell.length_a   1.000
_cell.length_b   1.000
_cell.length_c   1.000
_cell.angle_alpha   90.00
_cell.angle_beta   90.00
_cell.angle_gamma   90.00
#
_symmetry.space_group_name_H-M   'P 1'
#
loop_
_entity.id
_entity.type
_entity.pdbx_description
1 polymer ?
#
loop_
_entity_poly.entity_id
_entity_poly.type
_entity_poly.pdbx_seq_one_letter_code
_entity_poly.pdbx_strand_id
1 'polypeptide(L)'
;IRPDMCVITNISFDHVQFLGDTLAKIASEKAGIIKPNTPVVIGETTPETKPVFAQKAAQVNAPIHFAEEENLLQESSINEQGKRIYQTTDYADLEGELGGLCQTKNTNTILSAIRILQNIGYNIKESHVREGFAHVCSLTGLMGRWQKIQEQPLMVCDTGHNKGGIQYIVEQLSMQNYRQLHIVMGMVNDKDISGVLAMLPKEATYYFTKASVNRALSEKEVQRLAGEAGLQGETYPSVKEAIEAAKNNADAEDFIFVGGSTFVVADLLSSL
;
A
#
# COMPACT_ATOMS: atom_id res chain seq x y z
N ILE A 1 -1.17 24.88 9.86
CA ILE A 1 -2.15 23.97 10.46
C ILE A 1 -1.60 23.53 11.80
N ARG A 2 -2.43 23.53 12.84
CA ARG A 2 -2.12 22.97 14.15
C ARG A 2 -2.97 21.71 14.32
N PRO A 3 -2.37 20.51 14.14
CA PRO A 3 -3.09 19.25 14.28
C PRO A 3 -3.25 18.88 15.77
N ASP A 4 -4.23 18.04 16.07
CA ASP A 4 -4.40 17.44 17.40
C ASP A 4 -3.48 16.23 17.60
N MET A 5 -3.06 15.59 16.50
CA MET A 5 -2.11 14.46 16.45
C MET A 5 -1.42 14.41 15.10
N CYS A 6 -0.21 13.87 15.06
CA CYS A 6 0.52 13.54 13.85
C CYS A 6 0.67 12.02 13.72
N VAL A 7 0.64 11.50 12.49
CA VAL A 7 0.91 10.07 12.22
C VAL A 7 1.89 9.96 11.06
N ILE A 8 2.94 9.15 11.24
CA ILE A 8 3.87 8.74 10.18
C ILE A 8 3.83 7.22 10.14
N THR A 9 3.34 6.65 9.04
CA THR A 9 3.10 5.20 8.95
C THR A 9 4.39 4.40 8.83
N ASN A 10 5.21 4.72 7.84
CA ASN A 10 6.53 4.13 7.63
C ASN A 10 7.40 5.02 6.75
N ILE A 11 8.67 4.64 6.60
CA ILE A 11 9.61 5.27 5.67
C ILE A 11 10.12 4.21 4.71
N SER A 12 9.96 4.49 3.43
CA SER A 12 10.56 3.73 2.34
C SER A 12 11.18 4.66 1.31
N PHE A 13 12.03 4.13 0.44
CA PHE A 13 12.56 4.91 -0.68
C PHE A 13 11.43 5.25 -1.65
N ASP A 14 11.05 6.51 -1.66
CA ASP A 14 10.10 7.11 -2.59
C ASP A 14 10.45 8.59 -2.75
N HIS A 15 10.22 9.15 -3.95
CA HIS A 15 10.54 10.55 -4.26
C HIS A 15 11.98 10.97 -3.90
N VAL A 16 12.95 10.07 -4.12
CA VAL A 16 14.36 10.23 -3.71
C VAL A 16 14.98 11.53 -4.22
N GLN A 17 14.55 12.01 -5.38
CA GLN A 17 15.00 13.27 -5.99
C GLN A 17 14.64 14.51 -5.13
N PHE A 18 13.59 14.42 -4.31
CA PHE A 18 13.10 15.52 -3.47
C PHE A 18 13.38 15.31 -1.99
N LEU A 19 13.28 14.06 -1.51
CA LEU A 19 13.33 13.74 -0.08
C LEU A 19 14.71 13.26 0.38
N GLY A 20 15.63 13.02 -0.56
CA GLY A 20 16.98 12.53 -0.28
C GLY A 20 17.18 11.04 -0.54
N ASP A 21 18.44 10.63 -0.54
CA ASP A 21 18.94 9.33 -0.97
C ASP A 21 19.19 8.34 0.18
N THR A 22 18.78 8.68 1.41
CA THR A 22 18.87 7.80 2.58
C THR A 22 17.55 7.79 3.36
N LEU A 23 17.24 6.68 4.05
CA LEU A 23 16.06 6.58 4.89
C LEU A 23 16.04 7.65 5.98
N ALA A 24 17.20 7.99 6.56
CA ALA A 24 17.32 9.05 7.57
C ALA A 24 16.94 10.44 7.01
N LYS A 25 17.35 10.78 5.77
CA LYS A 25 16.97 12.06 5.14
C LYS A 25 15.47 12.10 4.87
N ILE A 26 14.91 11.04 4.30
CA ILE A 26 13.46 10.92 4.06
C ILE A 26 12.69 11.03 5.39
N ALA A 27 13.16 10.36 6.43
CA ALA A 27 12.58 10.44 7.78
C ALA A 27 12.63 11.88 8.33
N SER A 28 13.72 12.62 8.11
CA SER A 28 13.87 14.01 8.54
C SER A 28 12.83 14.91 7.88
N GLU A 29 12.62 14.77 6.57
CA GLU A 29 11.58 15.52 5.84
C GLU A 29 10.17 15.19 6.36
N LYS A 30 9.87 13.90 6.55
CA LYS A 30 8.58 13.47 7.10
C LYS A 30 8.39 13.90 8.56
N ALA A 31 9.46 13.96 9.36
CA ALA A 31 9.44 14.47 10.74
C ALA A 31 9.04 15.96 10.81
N GLY A 32 9.10 16.70 9.70
CA GLY A 32 8.63 18.10 9.61
C GLY A 32 7.16 18.29 9.96
N ILE A 33 6.32 17.24 9.91
CA ILE A 33 4.93 17.31 10.36
C ILE A 33 4.78 17.30 11.89
N ILE A 34 5.80 16.84 12.64
CA ILE A 34 5.77 16.79 14.12
C ILE A 34 5.77 18.22 14.65
N LYS A 35 4.72 18.58 15.40
CA LYS A 35 4.48 19.95 15.88
C LYS A 35 4.69 20.06 17.39
N PRO A 36 5.00 21.27 17.90
CA PRO A 36 5.22 21.48 19.32
C PRO A 36 4.03 21.01 20.18
N ASN A 37 4.35 20.24 21.22
CA ASN A 37 3.40 19.70 22.21
C ASN A 37 2.24 18.89 21.59
N THR A 38 2.40 18.39 20.35
CA THR A 38 1.38 17.61 19.65
C THR A 38 1.81 16.15 19.60
N PRO A 39 0.99 15.19 20.07
CA PRO A 39 1.36 13.78 20.06
C PRO A 39 1.60 13.27 18.64
N VAL A 40 2.56 12.37 18.50
CA VAL A 40 2.89 11.75 17.22
C VAL A 40 2.97 10.22 17.35
N VAL A 41 2.32 9.53 16.41
CA VAL A 41 2.43 8.08 16.23
C VAL A 41 3.38 7.80 15.08
N ILE A 42 4.35 6.94 15.30
CA ILE A 42 5.21 6.35 14.28
C ILE A 42 4.84 4.88 14.15
N GLY A 43 4.41 4.47 12.95
CA GLY A 43 3.93 3.11 12.71
C GLY A 43 5.06 2.10 12.71
N GLU A 44 5.98 2.23 11.76
CA GLU A 44 7.14 1.35 11.61
C GLU A 44 8.43 2.16 11.59
N THR A 45 9.49 1.60 12.17
CA THR A 45 10.81 2.22 12.16
C THR A 45 11.91 1.28 11.67
N THR A 46 13.05 1.85 11.30
CA THR A 46 14.32 1.15 11.09
C THR A 46 15.37 1.72 12.06
N PRO A 47 16.52 1.07 12.24
CA PRO A 47 17.63 1.63 13.03
C PRO A 47 18.05 3.04 12.59
N GLU A 48 17.88 3.37 11.28
CA GLU A 48 18.24 4.69 10.74
C GLU A 48 17.15 5.74 10.98
N THR A 49 15.86 5.35 10.98
CA THR A 49 14.73 6.31 11.02
C THR A 49 14.28 6.62 12.45
N LYS A 50 14.31 5.65 13.35
CA LYS A 50 13.85 5.81 14.74
C LYS A 50 14.53 6.95 15.50
N PRO A 51 15.89 7.09 15.47
CA PRO A 51 16.57 8.20 16.14
C PRO A 51 16.15 9.57 15.61
N VAL A 52 15.87 9.69 14.31
CA VAL A 52 15.42 10.94 13.67
C VAL A 52 14.09 11.41 14.24
N PHE A 53 13.12 10.50 14.35
CA PHE A 53 11.81 10.83 14.92
C PHE A 53 11.90 11.16 16.41
N ALA A 54 12.65 10.35 17.18
CA ALA A 54 12.86 10.59 18.62
C ALA A 54 13.51 11.95 18.88
N GLN A 55 14.55 12.31 18.12
CA GLN A 55 15.23 13.60 18.24
C GLN A 55 14.28 14.75 17.89
N LYS A 56 13.54 14.64 16.79
CA LYS A 56 12.58 15.70 16.39
C LYS A 56 11.49 15.89 17.43
N ALA A 57 10.91 14.81 17.94
CA ALA A 57 9.89 14.88 18.97
C ALA A 57 10.40 15.55 20.26
N ALA A 58 11.60 15.19 20.70
CA ALA A 58 12.26 15.82 21.85
C ALA A 58 12.50 17.32 21.65
N GLN A 59 12.95 17.73 20.45
CA GLN A 59 13.19 19.16 20.12
C GLN A 59 11.95 20.03 20.24
N VAL A 60 10.76 19.46 19.99
CA VAL A 60 9.49 20.20 19.98
C VAL A 60 8.58 19.80 21.15
N ASN A 61 9.08 19.05 22.13
CA ASN A 61 8.34 18.52 23.28
C ASN A 61 7.05 17.76 22.86
N ALA A 62 7.08 17.03 21.74
CA ALA A 62 5.97 16.21 21.28
C ALA A 62 5.99 14.84 21.96
N PRO A 63 4.90 14.39 22.61
CA PRO A 63 4.76 12.99 23.01
C PRO A 63 4.88 12.08 21.80
N ILE A 64 5.79 11.08 21.84
CA ILE A 64 6.02 10.16 20.73
C ILE A 64 5.63 8.74 21.12
N HIS A 65 4.95 8.05 20.20
CA HIS A 65 4.49 6.67 20.34
C HIS A 65 5.00 5.88 19.14
N PHE A 66 5.69 4.78 19.39
CA PHE A 66 6.12 3.82 18.38
C PHE A 66 5.14 2.65 18.38
N ALA A 67 4.22 2.64 17.42
CA ALA A 67 3.12 1.68 17.38
C ALA A 67 3.58 0.22 17.36
N GLU A 68 4.71 -0.06 16.67
CA GLU A 68 5.30 -1.40 16.62
C GLU A 68 5.74 -1.94 18.00
N GLU A 69 6.04 -1.06 18.95
CA GLU A 69 6.46 -1.42 20.32
C GLU A 69 5.27 -1.64 21.26
N GLU A 70 4.09 -1.13 20.90
CA GLU A 70 2.88 -1.26 21.71
C GLU A 70 2.21 -2.64 21.59
N ASN A 71 2.52 -3.39 20.53
CA ASN A 71 2.00 -4.75 20.28
C ASN A 71 0.46 -4.84 20.40
N LEU A 72 -0.27 -3.88 19.84
CA LEU A 72 -1.73 -3.81 19.94
C LEU A 72 -2.43 -4.88 19.09
N LEU A 73 -1.86 -5.22 17.95
CA LEU A 73 -2.29 -6.33 17.12
C LEU A 73 -1.58 -7.61 17.57
N GLN A 74 -2.36 -8.63 17.97
CA GLN A 74 -1.85 -9.92 18.43
C GLN A 74 -1.78 -10.91 17.28
N GLU A 75 -2.90 -11.10 16.55
CA GLU A 75 -3.02 -12.04 15.45
C GLU A 75 -3.86 -11.46 14.31
N SER A 76 -3.65 -11.99 13.11
CA SER A 76 -4.46 -11.63 11.94
C SER A 76 -4.67 -12.88 11.07
N SER A 77 -5.92 -13.14 10.70
CA SER A 77 -6.32 -14.22 9.80
C SER A 77 -7.23 -13.72 8.69
N ILE A 78 -7.50 -14.55 7.70
CA ILE A 78 -8.52 -14.33 6.67
C ILE A 78 -9.65 -15.29 6.93
N ASN A 79 -10.88 -14.82 6.99
CA ASN A 79 -12.07 -15.67 7.15
C ASN A 79 -12.52 -16.27 5.81
N GLU A 80 -13.54 -17.15 5.85
CA GLU A 80 -14.10 -17.82 4.66
C GLU A 80 -14.67 -16.84 3.62
N GLN A 81 -15.05 -15.63 4.02
CA GLN A 81 -15.53 -14.58 3.12
C GLN A 81 -14.39 -13.72 2.53
N GLY A 82 -13.12 -14.05 2.85
CA GLY A 82 -11.95 -13.31 2.38
C GLY A 82 -11.69 -12.01 3.12
N LYS A 83 -12.39 -11.74 4.23
CA LYS A 83 -12.17 -10.58 5.08
C LYS A 83 -11.08 -10.85 6.11
N ARG A 84 -10.35 -9.83 6.45
CA ARG A 84 -9.31 -9.92 7.48
C ARG A 84 -9.91 -9.78 8.87
N ILE A 85 -9.56 -10.69 9.76
CA ILE A 85 -9.95 -10.67 11.18
C ILE A 85 -8.72 -10.40 12.01
N TYR A 86 -8.81 -9.39 12.86
CA TYR A 86 -7.74 -8.99 13.76
C TYR A 86 -8.09 -9.33 15.21
N GLN A 87 -7.17 -10.01 15.89
CA GLN A 87 -7.18 -10.13 17.35
C GLN A 87 -6.28 -9.04 17.92
N THR A 88 -6.85 -8.16 18.72
CA THR A 88 -6.14 -7.00 19.26
C THR A 88 -6.26 -6.94 20.77
N THR A 89 -5.44 -6.14 21.44
CA THR A 89 -5.52 -5.94 22.89
C THR A 89 -6.85 -5.30 23.33
N ASP A 90 -7.46 -4.48 22.47
CA ASP A 90 -8.63 -3.69 22.80
C ASP A 90 -9.93 -4.24 22.20
N TYR A 91 -9.82 -4.97 21.08
CA TYR A 91 -10.97 -5.44 20.30
C TYR A 91 -10.70 -6.88 19.83
N ALA A 92 -11.50 -7.84 20.32
CA ALA A 92 -11.51 -9.20 19.79
C ALA A 92 -12.30 -9.25 18.48
N ASP A 93 -11.89 -10.10 17.56
CA ASP A 93 -12.57 -10.35 16.28
C ASP A 93 -12.91 -9.07 15.51
N LEU A 94 -11.95 -8.13 15.43
CA LEU A 94 -12.12 -6.89 14.67
C LEU A 94 -12.05 -7.18 13.17
N GLU A 95 -13.18 -7.08 12.48
CA GLU A 95 -13.26 -7.30 11.04
C GLU A 95 -12.68 -6.11 10.27
N GLY A 96 -11.78 -6.38 9.30
CA GLY A 96 -11.20 -5.39 8.41
C GLY A 96 -11.55 -5.65 6.96
N GLU A 97 -12.06 -4.64 6.27
CA GLU A 97 -12.43 -4.70 4.86
C GLU A 97 -11.22 -4.82 3.92
N LEU A 98 -10.09 -4.19 4.28
CA LEU A 98 -8.91 -4.12 3.42
C LEU A 98 -8.06 -5.40 3.53
N GLY A 99 -7.91 -6.12 2.41
CA GLY A 99 -7.26 -7.44 2.38
C GLY A 99 -5.71 -7.44 2.28
N GLY A 100 -5.07 -6.29 2.04
CA GLY A 100 -3.62 -6.20 1.83
C GLY A 100 -2.79 -6.64 3.05
N LEU A 101 -1.64 -7.29 2.84
CA LEU A 101 -0.73 -7.71 3.93
C LEU A 101 -0.22 -6.54 4.76
N CYS A 102 0.03 -5.39 4.12
CA CYS A 102 0.46 -4.17 4.80
C CYS A 102 -0.56 -3.67 5.85
N GLN A 103 -1.81 -4.14 5.78
CA GLN A 103 -2.86 -3.72 6.73
C GLN A 103 -2.61 -4.23 8.15
N THR A 104 -1.85 -5.29 8.35
CA THR A 104 -1.44 -5.74 9.69
C THR A 104 -0.61 -4.66 10.40
N LYS A 105 0.32 -4.04 9.69
CA LYS A 105 1.14 -2.93 10.20
C LYS A 105 0.33 -1.65 10.37
N ASN A 106 -0.49 -1.34 9.36
CA ASN A 106 -1.38 -0.18 9.41
C ASN A 106 -2.37 -0.27 10.57
N THR A 107 -2.96 -1.46 10.83
CA THR A 107 -3.89 -1.68 11.93
C THR A 107 -3.24 -1.35 13.28
N ASN A 108 -2.02 -1.82 13.53
CA ASN A 108 -1.31 -1.49 14.76
C ASN A 108 -1.13 0.03 14.93
N THR A 109 -0.75 0.71 13.84
CA THR A 109 -0.62 2.18 13.81
C THR A 109 -1.96 2.89 14.06
N ILE A 110 -3.04 2.40 13.44
CA ILE A 110 -4.39 2.96 13.60
C ILE A 110 -4.87 2.80 15.05
N LEU A 111 -4.68 1.64 15.67
CA LEU A 111 -5.06 1.39 17.05
C LEU A 111 -4.31 2.30 18.02
N SER A 112 -3.01 2.49 17.85
CA SER A 112 -2.21 3.46 18.60
C SER A 112 -2.78 4.88 18.46
N ALA A 113 -3.08 5.30 17.23
CA ALA A 113 -3.68 6.61 16.96
C ALA A 113 -5.05 6.77 17.61
N ILE A 114 -5.92 5.75 17.58
CA ILE A 114 -7.23 5.76 18.22
C ILE A 114 -7.09 5.95 19.74
N ARG A 115 -6.19 5.22 20.41
CA ARG A 115 -5.93 5.38 21.84
C ARG A 115 -5.53 6.81 22.20
N ILE A 116 -4.66 7.42 21.39
CA ILE A 116 -4.23 8.81 21.63
C ILE A 116 -5.41 9.77 21.45
N LEU A 117 -6.20 9.62 20.39
CA LEU A 117 -7.37 10.46 20.15
C LEU A 117 -8.38 10.35 21.30
N GLN A 118 -8.64 9.13 21.80
CA GLN A 118 -9.49 8.91 22.99
C GLN A 118 -8.93 9.63 24.23
N ASN A 119 -7.60 9.53 24.46
CA ASN A 119 -6.93 10.14 25.62
C ASN A 119 -6.98 11.68 25.59
N ILE A 120 -6.97 12.30 24.41
CA ILE A 120 -7.10 13.75 24.27
C ILE A 120 -8.55 14.23 24.16
N GLY A 121 -9.53 13.32 24.38
CA GLY A 121 -10.93 13.67 24.59
C GLY A 121 -11.88 13.42 23.41
N TYR A 122 -11.43 12.78 22.34
CA TYR A 122 -12.33 12.37 21.25
C TYR A 122 -13.25 11.23 21.71
N ASN A 123 -14.55 11.37 21.48
CA ASN A 123 -15.55 10.35 21.84
C ASN A 123 -15.60 9.24 20.77
N ILE A 124 -14.55 8.41 20.70
CA ILE A 124 -14.47 7.27 19.79
C ILE A 124 -14.90 6.01 20.57
N LYS A 125 -16.10 5.49 20.24
CA LYS A 125 -16.65 4.28 20.83
C LYS A 125 -16.16 3.04 20.07
N GLU A 126 -16.23 1.87 20.71
CA GLU A 126 -15.93 0.58 20.06
C GLU A 126 -16.74 0.39 18.77
N SER A 127 -18.03 0.75 18.76
CA SER A 127 -18.86 0.66 17.56
C SER A 127 -18.33 1.49 16.39
N HIS A 128 -17.73 2.67 16.65
CA HIS A 128 -17.14 3.51 15.62
C HIS A 128 -15.87 2.86 15.04
N VAL A 129 -15.09 2.19 15.89
CA VAL A 129 -13.87 1.47 15.46
C VAL A 129 -14.25 0.28 14.57
N ARG A 130 -15.20 -0.54 15.03
CA ARG A 130 -15.69 -1.70 14.26
C ARG A 130 -16.27 -1.30 12.92
N GLU A 131 -17.12 -0.30 12.91
CA GLU A 131 -17.73 0.23 11.67
C GLU A 131 -16.66 0.79 10.71
N GLY A 132 -15.71 1.57 11.24
CA GLY A 132 -14.62 2.16 10.46
C GLY A 132 -13.70 1.11 9.83
N PHE A 133 -13.41 0.00 10.52
CA PHE A 133 -12.60 -1.09 9.98
C PHE A 133 -13.37 -1.95 8.96
N ALA A 134 -14.64 -2.24 9.23
CA ALA A 134 -15.46 -3.13 8.39
C ALA A 134 -15.94 -2.47 7.10
N HIS A 135 -15.98 -1.12 7.03
CA HIS A 135 -16.61 -0.36 5.95
C HIS A 135 -15.74 0.81 5.46
N VAL A 136 -14.42 0.63 5.41
CA VAL A 136 -13.46 1.67 4.98
C VAL A 136 -13.80 2.22 3.60
N CYS A 137 -14.04 1.34 2.62
CA CYS A 137 -14.26 1.76 1.24
C CYS A 137 -15.57 2.53 1.09
N SER A 138 -16.66 2.04 1.66
CA SER A 138 -17.98 2.69 1.57
C SER A 138 -18.05 4.01 2.35
N LEU A 139 -17.38 4.11 3.49
CA LEU A 139 -17.36 5.33 4.32
C LEU A 139 -16.44 6.42 3.78
N THR A 140 -15.34 6.06 3.09
CA THR A 140 -14.29 7.03 2.71
C THR A 140 -14.08 7.16 1.21
N GLY A 141 -14.60 6.23 0.40
CA GLY A 141 -14.29 6.14 -1.04
C GLY A 141 -12.88 5.64 -1.32
N LEU A 142 -12.17 5.05 -0.33
CA LEU A 142 -10.83 4.49 -0.54
C LEU A 142 -10.90 3.29 -1.49
N MET A 143 -10.09 3.33 -2.54
CA MET A 143 -10.02 2.29 -3.56
C MET A 143 -8.57 1.87 -3.83
N GLY A 144 -8.40 0.70 -4.51
CA GLY A 144 -7.10 0.23 -5.00
C GLY A 144 -6.15 -0.22 -3.90
N ARG A 145 -6.65 -0.88 -2.85
CA ARG A 145 -5.87 -1.49 -1.77
C ARG A 145 -6.13 -2.99 -1.71
N TRP A 146 -5.43 -3.77 -2.53
CA TRP A 146 -5.70 -5.19 -2.76
C TRP A 146 -7.18 -5.43 -3.04
N GLN A 147 -7.72 -4.58 -3.92
CA GLN A 147 -9.15 -4.55 -4.21
C GLN A 147 -9.51 -5.60 -5.24
N LYS A 148 -10.43 -6.48 -4.88
CA LYS A 148 -11.01 -7.46 -5.80
C LYS A 148 -11.95 -6.76 -6.78
N ILE A 149 -11.71 -6.98 -8.07
CA ILE A 149 -12.46 -6.39 -9.18
C ILE A 149 -13.37 -7.42 -9.85
N GLN A 150 -12.94 -8.68 -9.91
CA GLN A 150 -13.64 -9.76 -10.58
C GLN A 150 -13.33 -11.08 -9.88
N GLU A 151 -14.29 -12.02 -9.91
CA GLU A 151 -14.19 -13.35 -9.27
C GLU A 151 -13.51 -14.39 -10.16
N GLN A 152 -13.85 -14.43 -11.46
CA GLN A 152 -13.36 -15.45 -12.39
C GLN A 152 -13.08 -14.84 -13.78
N PRO A 153 -11.81 -14.92 -14.26
CA PRO A 153 -10.62 -15.15 -13.43
C PRO A 153 -10.53 -14.12 -12.29
N LEU A 154 -9.93 -14.51 -11.19
CA LEU A 154 -9.76 -13.57 -10.06
C LEU A 154 -8.90 -12.38 -10.51
N MET A 155 -9.47 -11.17 -10.42
CA MET A 155 -8.76 -9.94 -10.73
C MET A 155 -8.68 -9.05 -9.50
N VAL A 156 -7.46 -8.62 -9.18
CA VAL A 156 -7.17 -7.72 -8.06
C VAL A 156 -6.35 -6.53 -8.54
N CYS A 157 -6.60 -5.35 -7.97
CA CYS A 157 -5.75 -4.19 -8.19
C CYS A 157 -5.15 -3.64 -6.89
N ASP A 158 -3.96 -3.07 -6.98
CA ASP A 158 -3.31 -2.36 -5.88
C ASP A 158 -2.48 -1.17 -6.39
N THR A 159 -2.52 -0.08 -5.64
CA THR A 159 -1.81 1.17 -5.96
C THR A 159 -0.35 1.18 -5.50
N GLY A 160 0.16 0.12 -4.93
CA GLY A 160 1.56 -0.04 -4.57
C GLY A 160 2.46 0.16 -5.79
N HIS A 161 3.50 1.02 -5.64
CA HIS A 161 4.25 1.52 -6.78
C HIS A 161 5.72 1.82 -6.49
N ASN A 162 6.13 1.73 -5.25
CA ASN A 162 7.52 1.83 -4.81
C ASN A 162 7.99 0.48 -4.24
N LYS A 163 9.30 0.34 -3.96
CA LYS A 163 9.88 -0.92 -3.47
C LYS A 163 9.13 -1.49 -2.26
N GLY A 164 8.79 -0.65 -1.28
CA GLY A 164 8.09 -1.09 -0.07
C GLY A 164 6.68 -1.62 -0.37
N GLY A 165 5.92 -0.92 -1.23
CA GLY A 165 4.59 -1.37 -1.65
C GLY A 165 4.63 -2.62 -2.52
N ILE A 166 5.55 -2.69 -3.49
CA ILE A 166 5.72 -3.85 -4.38
C ILE A 166 6.16 -5.10 -3.62
N GLN A 167 6.97 -4.96 -2.58
CA GLN A 167 7.35 -6.10 -1.74
C GLN A 167 6.13 -6.81 -1.14
N TYR A 168 5.20 -6.07 -0.56
CA TYR A 168 3.94 -6.62 -0.04
C TYR A 168 3.07 -7.25 -1.14
N ILE A 169 3.01 -6.63 -2.33
CA ILE A 169 2.26 -7.17 -3.46
C ILE A 169 2.85 -8.51 -3.91
N VAL A 170 4.16 -8.60 -4.10
CA VAL A 170 4.84 -9.84 -4.53
C VAL A 170 4.66 -10.95 -3.50
N GLU A 171 4.82 -10.63 -2.21
CA GLU A 171 4.57 -11.59 -1.13
C GLU A 171 3.11 -12.07 -1.16
N GLN A 172 2.15 -11.17 -1.30
CA GLN A 172 0.73 -11.52 -1.34
C GLN A 172 0.34 -12.30 -2.60
N LEU A 173 0.94 -11.99 -3.76
CA LEU A 173 0.78 -12.78 -4.98
C LEU A 173 1.28 -14.21 -4.81
N SER A 174 2.42 -14.42 -4.13
CA SER A 174 2.98 -15.75 -3.88
C SER A 174 2.11 -16.62 -2.96
N MET A 175 1.20 -16.02 -2.20
CA MET A 175 0.24 -16.72 -1.33
C MET A 175 -1.08 -17.08 -2.02
N GLN A 176 -1.29 -16.61 -3.25
CA GLN A 176 -2.52 -16.91 -3.99
C GLN A 176 -2.40 -18.27 -4.70
N ASN A 177 -3.54 -18.95 -4.83
CA ASN A 177 -3.65 -20.15 -5.65
C ASN A 177 -4.09 -19.76 -7.06
N TYR A 178 -3.27 -20.03 -8.05
CA TYR A 178 -3.58 -19.80 -9.46
C TYR A 178 -2.79 -20.77 -10.34
N ARG A 179 -3.30 -21.02 -11.54
CA ARG A 179 -2.58 -21.81 -12.57
C ARG A 179 -1.55 -20.93 -13.26
N GLN A 180 -1.95 -19.73 -13.69
CA GLN A 180 -1.12 -18.72 -14.36
C GLN A 180 -1.36 -17.34 -13.76
N LEU A 181 -0.28 -16.56 -13.63
CA LEU A 181 -0.34 -15.16 -13.20
C LEU A 181 -0.22 -14.23 -14.40
N HIS A 182 -1.18 -13.33 -14.55
CA HIS A 182 -1.19 -12.25 -15.53
C HIS A 182 -1.02 -10.92 -14.81
N ILE A 183 -0.08 -10.08 -15.26
CA ILE A 183 0.20 -8.78 -14.63
C ILE A 183 0.03 -7.66 -15.65
N VAL A 184 -0.99 -6.82 -15.45
CA VAL A 184 -1.17 -5.55 -16.18
C VAL A 184 -0.42 -4.47 -15.42
N MET A 185 0.61 -3.89 -16.04
CA MET A 185 1.51 -2.97 -15.38
C MET A 185 1.85 -1.75 -16.23
N GLY A 186 1.76 -0.58 -15.59
CA GLY A 186 2.26 0.68 -16.12
C GLY A 186 2.93 1.51 -15.02
N MET A 187 3.87 2.35 -15.39
CA MET A 187 4.71 3.10 -14.46
C MET A 187 4.75 4.59 -14.81
N VAL A 188 5.16 5.41 -13.87
CA VAL A 188 5.40 6.86 -14.05
C VAL A 188 6.90 7.16 -13.87
N ASN A 189 7.36 8.24 -14.50
CA ASN A 189 8.77 8.59 -14.66
C ASN A 189 9.43 9.26 -13.42
N ASP A 190 8.95 8.99 -12.22
CA ASP A 190 9.45 9.61 -10.98
C ASP A 190 10.02 8.61 -9.96
N LYS A 191 10.30 7.35 -10.35
CA LYS A 191 10.56 6.23 -9.44
C LYS A 191 11.79 5.42 -9.80
N ASP A 192 12.28 4.63 -8.84
CA ASP A 192 13.25 3.57 -9.05
C ASP A 192 12.60 2.40 -9.80
N ILE A 193 12.40 2.58 -11.10
CA ILE A 193 11.71 1.63 -11.97
C ILE A 193 12.44 0.29 -12.02
N SER A 194 13.75 0.32 -12.22
CA SER A 194 14.55 -0.90 -12.31
C SER A 194 14.52 -1.71 -11.04
N GLY A 195 14.58 -1.04 -9.87
CA GLY A 195 14.48 -1.71 -8.58
C GLY A 195 13.10 -2.32 -8.31
N VAL A 196 12.04 -1.69 -8.78
CA VAL A 196 10.67 -2.24 -8.71
C VAL A 196 10.51 -3.44 -9.64
N LEU A 197 10.92 -3.31 -10.91
CA LEU A 197 10.80 -4.40 -11.91
C LEU A 197 11.59 -5.63 -11.50
N ALA A 198 12.78 -5.47 -10.92
CA ALA A 198 13.61 -6.59 -10.46
C ALA A 198 12.96 -7.46 -9.36
N MET A 199 11.96 -6.92 -8.63
CA MET A 199 11.25 -7.65 -7.57
C MET A 199 10.07 -8.49 -8.08
N LEU A 200 9.60 -8.24 -9.30
CA LEU A 200 8.38 -8.85 -9.83
C LEU A 200 8.57 -10.31 -10.28
N PRO A 201 7.51 -11.14 -10.21
CA PRO A 201 7.56 -12.55 -10.58
C PRO A 201 7.93 -12.74 -12.07
N LYS A 202 8.99 -13.49 -12.35
CA LYS A 202 9.49 -13.70 -13.72
C LYS A 202 8.62 -14.66 -14.54
N GLU A 203 7.91 -15.57 -13.87
CA GLU A 203 7.06 -16.58 -14.51
C GLU A 203 5.67 -16.05 -14.90
N ALA A 204 5.35 -14.79 -14.58
CA ALA A 204 4.10 -14.18 -14.95
C ALA A 204 4.08 -13.73 -16.41
N THR A 205 2.88 -13.67 -17.01
CA THR A 205 2.67 -13.03 -18.32
C THR A 205 2.36 -11.55 -18.11
N TYR A 206 3.16 -10.66 -18.73
CA TYR A 206 3.02 -9.23 -18.56
C TYR A 206 2.26 -8.55 -19.70
N TYR A 207 1.46 -7.56 -19.35
CA TYR A 207 0.71 -6.66 -20.23
C TYR A 207 1.16 -5.25 -19.90
N PHE A 208 2.20 -4.76 -20.58
CA PHE A 208 2.78 -3.46 -20.32
C PHE A 208 1.91 -2.36 -20.91
N THR A 209 1.56 -1.37 -20.12
CA THR A 209 0.62 -0.33 -20.53
C THR A 209 1.04 1.06 -20.06
N LYS A 210 0.30 2.06 -20.52
CA LYS A 210 0.49 3.46 -20.17
C LYS A 210 -0.79 4.02 -19.57
N ALA A 211 -0.68 4.62 -18.37
CA ALA A 211 -1.78 5.35 -17.77
C ALA A 211 -2.09 6.67 -18.54
N SER A 212 -3.33 7.15 -18.44
CA SER A 212 -3.82 8.35 -19.15
C SER A 212 -3.34 9.70 -18.57
N VAL A 213 -2.09 9.73 -18.05
CA VAL A 213 -1.47 10.94 -17.48
C VAL A 213 -0.16 11.29 -18.18
N ASN A 214 0.13 12.59 -18.28
CA ASN A 214 1.30 13.08 -19.03
C ASN A 214 2.65 12.56 -18.53
N ARG A 215 2.78 12.25 -17.24
CA ARG A 215 4.02 11.72 -16.63
C ARG A 215 4.16 10.20 -16.70
N ALA A 216 3.20 9.51 -17.32
CA ALA A 216 3.30 8.07 -17.51
C ALA A 216 4.42 7.74 -18.49
N LEU A 217 5.20 6.69 -18.19
CA LEU A 217 6.11 6.11 -19.16
C LEU A 217 5.33 5.48 -20.31
N SER A 218 5.91 5.51 -21.51
CA SER A 218 5.32 4.75 -22.62
C SER A 218 5.38 3.24 -22.34
N GLU A 219 4.38 2.52 -22.82
CA GLU A 219 4.29 1.07 -22.71
C GLU A 219 5.55 0.36 -23.27
N LYS A 220 6.14 0.92 -24.32
CA LYS A 220 7.38 0.39 -24.94
C LYS A 220 8.60 0.59 -24.05
N GLU A 221 8.69 1.73 -23.36
CA GLU A 221 9.79 1.97 -22.44
C GLU A 221 9.67 1.11 -21.18
N VAL A 222 8.44 0.89 -20.67
CA VAL A 222 8.19 -0.05 -19.57
C VAL A 222 8.60 -1.46 -19.98
N GLN A 223 8.22 -1.93 -21.20
CA GLN A 223 8.61 -3.24 -21.73
C GLN A 223 10.12 -3.37 -21.85
N ARG A 224 10.81 -2.36 -22.37
CA ARG A 224 12.27 -2.36 -22.52
C ARG A 224 12.97 -2.55 -21.17
N LEU A 225 12.60 -1.74 -20.18
CA LEU A 225 13.14 -1.83 -18.81
C LEU A 225 12.77 -3.15 -18.13
N ALA A 226 11.57 -3.64 -18.35
CA ALA A 226 11.09 -4.94 -17.85
C ALA A 226 11.91 -6.10 -18.46
N GLY A 227 12.24 -6.03 -19.76
CA GLY A 227 13.11 -6.99 -20.44
C GLY A 227 14.51 -7.06 -19.82
N GLU A 228 15.08 -5.92 -19.39
CA GLU A 228 16.37 -5.88 -18.67
C GLU A 228 16.28 -6.59 -17.30
N ALA A 229 15.10 -6.59 -16.67
CA ALA A 229 14.83 -7.32 -15.42
C ALA A 229 14.42 -8.80 -15.65
N GLY A 230 14.34 -9.25 -16.91
CA GLY A 230 13.95 -10.61 -17.29
C GLY A 230 12.46 -10.87 -17.29
N LEU A 231 11.63 -9.82 -17.33
CA LEU A 231 10.17 -9.94 -17.44
C LEU A 231 9.75 -9.97 -18.91
N GLN A 232 8.74 -10.78 -19.25
CA GLN A 232 8.29 -11.00 -20.61
C GLN A 232 6.82 -10.65 -20.79
N GLY A 233 6.49 -9.94 -21.85
CA GLY A 233 5.11 -9.58 -22.16
C GLY A 233 4.98 -8.59 -23.30
N GLU A 234 3.74 -8.30 -23.69
CA GLU A 234 3.37 -7.45 -24.81
C GLU A 234 2.97 -6.04 -24.35
N THR A 235 2.98 -5.08 -25.28
CA THR A 235 2.62 -3.68 -25.02
C THR A 235 1.22 -3.34 -25.48
N TYR A 236 0.53 -2.50 -24.71
CA TYR A 236 -0.83 -2.03 -25.00
C TYR A 236 -0.91 -0.51 -24.78
N PRO A 237 -1.50 0.25 -25.72
CA PRO A 237 -1.49 1.71 -25.67
C PRO A 237 -2.35 2.31 -24.56
N SER A 238 -3.24 1.51 -23.96
CA SER A 238 -4.10 1.92 -22.85
C SER A 238 -4.29 0.81 -21.81
N VAL A 239 -4.61 1.21 -20.59
CA VAL A 239 -4.93 0.29 -19.48
C VAL A 239 -6.12 -0.61 -19.85
N LYS A 240 -7.13 -0.05 -20.49
CA LYS A 240 -8.31 -0.80 -20.94
C LYS A 240 -7.93 -1.93 -21.88
N GLU A 241 -7.15 -1.65 -22.93
CA GLU A 241 -6.74 -2.67 -23.90
C GLU A 241 -5.84 -3.75 -23.28
N ALA A 242 -4.95 -3.36 -22.35
CA ALA A 242 -4.13 -4.31 -21.60
C ALA A 242 -4.98 -5.27 -20.74
N ILE A 243 -6.01 -4.74 -20.07
CA ILE A 243 -6.94 -5.53 -19.26
C ILE A 243 -7.78 -6.46 -20.13
N GLU A 244 -8.29 -5.97 -21.27
CA GLU A 244 -9.05 -6.80 -22.22
C GLU A 244 -8.18 -7.96 -22.76
N ALA A 245 -6.94 -7.68 -23.11
CA ALA A 245 -5.99 -8.72 -23.54
C ALA A 245 -5.70 -9.73 -22.42
N ALA A 246 -5.47 -9.26 -21.18
CA ALA A 246 -5.26 -10.14 -20.03
C ALA A 246 -6.48 -11.04 -19.77
N LYS A 247 -7.70 -10.50 -19.85
CA LYS A 247 -8.95 -11.27 -19.69
C LYS A 247 -9.14 -12.30 -20.80
N ASN A 248 -8.81 -11.96 -22.03
CA ASN A 248 -8.94 -12.86 -23.18
C ASN A 248 -7.93 -14.02 -23.14
N ASN A 249 -6.79 -13.83 -22.49
CA ASN A 249 -5.74 -14.84 -22.38
C ASN A 249 -5.83 -15.67 -21.11
N ALA A 250 -6.61 -15.23 -20.12
CA ALA A 250 -6.71 -15.90 -18.83
C ALA A 250 -7.87 -16.91 -18.81
N ASP A 251 -7.63 -18.07 -18.23
CA ASP A 251 -8.65 -19.05 -17.88
C ASP A 251 -9.25 -18.76 -16.47
N ALA A 252 -10.32 -19.45 -16.13
CA ALA A 252 -11.06 -19.23 -14.88
C ALA A 252 -10.20 -19.45 -13.60
N GLU A 253 -9.18 -20.29 -13.67
CA GLU A 253 -8.26 -20.61 -12.56
C GLU A 253 -7.01 -19.71 -12.52
N ASP A 254 -6.90 -18.75 -13.44
CA ASP A 254 -5.79 -17.82 -13.50
C ASP A 254 -6.04 -16.60 -12.60
N PHE A 255 -4.98 -15.85 -12.32
CA PHE A 255 -5.03 -14.64 -11.52
C PHE A 255 -4.57 -13.44 -12.36
N ILE A 256 -5.34 -12.37 -12.36
CA ILE A 256 -4.98 -11.10 -13.00
C ILE A 256 -4.67 -10.06 -11.93
N PHE A 257 -3.46 -9.53 -11.93
CA PHE A 257 -3.09 -8.39 -11.11
C PHE A 257 -2.98 -7.13 -11.95
N VAL A 258 -3.53 -6.01 -11.47
CA VAL A 258 -3.44 -4.69 -12.13
C VAL A 258 -2.80 -3.69 -11.18
N GLY A 259 -1.65 -3.10 -11.57
CA GLY A 259 -0.94 -2.20 -10.68
C GLY A 259 0.28 -1.49 -11.27
N GLY A 260 1.27 -1.21 -10.39
CA GLY A 260 2.52 -0.50 -10.71
C GLY A 260 2.41 1.02 -10.65
N SER A 261 1.19 1.57 -10.67
CA SER A 261 0.95 3.00 -10.50
C SER A 261 -0.47 3.26 -10.00
N THR A 262 -0.63 4.27 -9.13
CA THR A 262 -1.96 4.77 -8.74
C THR A 262 -2.80 5.17 -9.96
N PHE A 263 -2.19 5.68 -11.03
CA PHE A 263 -2.89 6.11 -12.23
C PHE A 263 -3.39 4.95 -13.09
N VAL A 264 -2.65 3.84 -13.15
CA VAL A 264 -3.11 2.60 -13.81
C VAL A 264 -4.36 2.06 -13.11
N VAL A 265 -4.35 2.05 -11.77
CA VAL A 265 -5.50 1.63 -10.98
C VAL A 265 -6.67 2.61 -11.13
N ALA A 266 -6.41 3.91 -11.19
CA ALA A 266 -7.44 4.91 -11.44
C ALA A 266 -8.11 4.72 -12.82
N ASP A 267 -7.34 4.47 -13.89
CA ASP A 267 -7.87 4.19 -15.22
C ASP A 267 -8.71 2.91 -15.25
N LEU A 268 -8.25 1.82 -14.57
CA LEU A 268 -9.06 0.62 -14.39
C LEU A 268 -10.40 0.95 -13.73
N LEU A 269 -10.37 1.57 -12.54
CA LEU A 269 -11.59 1.84 -11.75
C LEU A 269 -12.55 2.81 -12.44
N SER A 270 -12.04 3.72 -13.29
CA SER A 270 -12.86 4.62 -14.11
C SER A 270 -13.51 3.93 -15.30
N SER A 271 -13.09 2.71 -15.65
CA SER A 271 -13.61 1.93 -16.78
C SER A 271 -14.63 0.85 -16.36
N LEU A 272 -14.86 0.69 -15.04
CA LEU A 272 -15.88 -0.20 -14.47
C LEU A 272 -17.26 0.46 -14.45
#